data_f335d16de35d6249710f6ea9857dc7a9
#
_entry.id   f335d16de35d6249710f6ea9857dc7a9
#
_cell.length_a   1.000
_cell.length_b   1.000
_cell.length_c   1.000
_cell.angle_alpha   90.00
_cell.angle_beta   90.00
_cell.angle_gamma   90.00
#
_symmetry.space_group_name_H-M   'P 1'
#
loop_
_entity.id
_entity.type
_entity.pdbx_description
1 polymer ?
#
loop_
_entity_poly.entity_id
_entity_poly.type
_entity_poly.pdbx_seq_one_letter_code
_entity_poly.pdbx_strand_id
1 'polypeptide(L)'
;EKTGKPLNNNLLDYKLSTVMDHPDLEALFVENAEPTSPFGTKALGEPPACSPAPAIRSAIYNATGVSIDTTPITPHVLYRAFKEAGLIHDEKEGD
;
A
#
# COMPACT_ATOMS: atom_id res chain seq x y z
N GLU A 1 17.21 -12.70 5.44
CA GLU A 1 17.60 -11.27 5.50
C GLU A 1 19.07 -11.02 5.83
N LYS A 2 19.81 -12.02 6.26
CA LYS A 2 21.22 -11.85 6.66
C LYS A 2 22.18 -11.47 5.52
N THR A 3 21.79 -11.66 4.28
CA THR A 3 22.68 -11.44 3.12
C THR A 3 22.30 -10.24 2.26
N GLY A 4 21.13 -9.64 2.46
CA GLY A 4 20.60 -8.57 1.60
C GLY A 4 20.34 -8.98 0.14
N LYS A 5 20.41 -10.26 -0.20
CA LYS A 5 20.15 -10.73 -1.55
C LYS A 5 18.64 -10.82 -1.80
N PRO A 6 18.15 -10.28 -2.93
CA PRO A 6 16.76 -10.47 -3.32
C PRO A 6 16.46 -11.95 -3.55
N LEU A 7 15.31 -12.42 -3.08
CA LEU A 7 14.84 -13.79 -3.29
C LEU A 7 14.18 -13.94 -4.67
N ASN A 8 13.47 -12.91 -5.11
CA ASN A 8 12.74 -12.87 -6.38
C ASN A 8 13.42 -11.89 -7.33
N ASN A 9 14.59 -12.27 -7.85
CA ASN A 9 15.44 -11.40 -8.65
C ASN A 9 15.29 -11.60 -10.17
N ASN A 10 14.27 -12.35 -10.60
CA ASN A 10 13.99 -12.59 -12.01
C ASN A 10 12.46 -12.60 -12.24
N LEU A 11 12.05 -12.44 -13.50
CA LEU A 11 10.63 -12.35 -13.87
C LEU A 11 9.88 -13.68 -13.80
N LEU A 12 10.55 -14.82 -13.67
CA LEU A 12 9.89 -16.13 -13.50
C LEU A 12 9.19 -16.23 -12.15
N ASP A 13 9.85 -15.74 -11.09
CA ASP A 13 9.36 -15.85 -9.73
C ASP A 13 8.69 -14.57 -9.23
N TYR A 14 8.83 -13.47 -9.95
CA TYR A 14 8.21 -12.21 -9.59
C TYR A 14 6.70 -12.27 -9.81
N LYS A 15 5.92 -12.05 -8.75
CA LYS A 15 4.45 -12.05 -8.84
C LYS A 15 3.95 -10.70 -9.34
N LEU A 16 3.37 -10.71 -10.53
CA LEU A 16 2.65 -9.57 -11.09
C LEU A 16 1.17 -9.69 -10.79
N SER A 17 0.55 -8.56 -10.43
CA SER A 17 -0.90 -8.49 -10.27
C SER A 17 -1.58 -8.74 -11.61
N THR A 18 -2.68 -9.47 -11.58
CA THR A 18 -3.57 -9.67 -12.73
C THR A 18 -4.73 -8.70 -12.67
N VAL A 19 -5.51 -8.64 -13.73
CA VAL A 19 -6.73 -7.81 -13.77
C VAL A 19 -7.71 -8.14 -12.64
N MET A 20 -7.70 -9.39 -12.17
CA MET A 20 -8.58 -9.86 -11.10
C MET A 20 -8.14 -9.40 -9.69
N ASP A 21 -6.90 -8.95 -9.58
CA ASP A 21 -6.33 -8.48 -8.31
C ASP A 21 -6.55 -6.97 -8.11
N HIS A 22 -7.03 -6.28 -9.14
CA HIS A 22 -7.25 -4.83 -9.09
C HIS A 22 -8.70 -4.49 -8.73
N PRO A 23 -8.91 -3.50 -7.84
CA PRO A 23 -10.23 -2.93 -7.63
C PRO A 23 -10.65 -2.08 -8.83
N ASP A 24 -11.88 -1.59 -8.83
CA ASP A 24 -12.30 -0.55 -9.75
C ASP A 24 -11.43 0.70 -9.55
N LEU A 25 -10.81 1.16 -10.62
CA LEU A 25 -9.90 2.30 -10.62
C LEU A 25 -10.48 3.43 -11.46
N GLU A 26 -10.52 4.61 -10.89
CA GLU A 26 -10.87 5.84 -11.58
C GLU A 26 -9.69 6.82 -11.49
N ALA A 27 -9.34 7.45 -12.62
CA ALA A 27 -8.30 8.46 -12.68
C ALA A 27 -8.90 9.83 -13.00
N LEU A 28 -8.74 10.76 -12.09
CA LEU A 28 -9.14 12.16 -12.27
C LEU A 28 -7.91 13.04 -12.36
N PHE A 29 -7.92 13.94 -13.33
CA PHE A 29 -6.83 14.90 -13.54
C PHE A 29 -7.30 16.29 -13.10
N VAL A 30 -6.51 16.91 -12.22
CA VAL A 30 -6.68 18.32 -11.87
C VAL A 30 -5.76 19.13 -12.77
N GLU A 31 -6.34 19.93 -13.66
CA GLU A 31 -5.58 20.80 -14.54
C GLU A 31 -5.06 22.02 -13.77
N ASN A 32 -3.74 22.09 -13.66
CA ASN A 32 -3.04 23.19 -13.01
C ASN A 32 -1.69 23.38 -13.68
N ALA A 33 -1.58 24.38 -14.56
CA ALA A 33 -0.37 24.67 -15.30
C ALA A 33 0.72 25.24 -14.41
N GLU A 34 1.96 24.76 -14.61
CA GLU A 34 3.14 25.29 -13.94
C GLU A 34 3.75 26.44 -14.75
N PRO A 35 3.75 27.69 -14.23
CA PRO A 35 4.21 28.84 -14.99
C PRO A 35 5.68 28.82 -15.41
N THR A 36 6.51 28.09 -14.67
CA THR A 36 7.96 28.00 -14.86
C THR A 36 8.40 26.86 -15.76
N SER A 37 7.45 26.04 -16.21
CA SER A 37 7.73 24.86 -17.02
C SER A 37 7.26 25.02 -18.46
N PRO A 38 7.95 24.45 -19.46
CA PRO A 38 7.51 24.46 -20.84
C PRO A 38 6.09 23.92 -21.00
N PHE A 39 5.23 24.66 -21.68
CA PHE A 39 3.80 24.29 -21.87
C PHE A 39 3.01 24.07 -20.59
N GLY A 40 3.49 24.52 -19.44
CA GLY A 40 2.84 24.31 -18.15
C GLY A 40 2.90 22.86 -17.66
N THR A 41 3.82 22.05 -18.15
CA THR A 41 3.92 20.63 -17.83
C THR A 41 4.36 20.37 -16.41
N LYS A 42 3.90 19.26 -15.83
CA LYS A 42 4.26 18.76 -14.50
C LYS A 42 4.69 17.31 -14.56
N ALA A 43 5.42 16.87 -13.53
CA ALA A 43 5.80 15.46 -13.39
C ALA A 43 4.56 14.57 -13.20
N LEU A 44 4.55 13.43 -13.86
CA LEU A 44 3.42 12.49 -13.84
C LEU A 44 3.74 11.15 -13.14
N GLY A 45 4.94 10.63 -13.28
CA GLY A 45 5.28 9.28 -12.82
C GLY A 45 5.49 9.16 -11.31
N GLU A 46 6.59 9.72 -10.82
CA GLU A 46 7.01 9.59 -9.43
C GLU A 46 6.02 10.21 -8.42
N PRO A 47 5.50 11.44 -8.61
CA PRO A 47 4.58 12.02 -7.64
C PRO A 47 3.32 11.18 -7.39
N PRO A 48 2.61 10.64 -8.40
CA PRO A 48 1.52 9.72 -8.17
C PRO A 48 1.95 8.42 -7.48
N ALA A 49 3.13 7.90 -7.78
CA ALA A 49 3.63 6.66 -7.18
C ALA A 49 3.90 6.77 -5.68
N CYS A 50 4.17 7.96 -5.15
CA CYS A 50 4.43 8.18 -3.74
C CYS A 50 3.16 8.17 -2.87
N SER A 51 1.98 8.32 -3.45
CA SER A 51 0.73 8.53 -2.70
C SER A 51 -0.02 7.27 -2.25
N PRO A 52 0.00 6.13 -2.97
CA PRO A 52 -0.83 4.97 -2.63
C PRO A 52 -0.56 4.36 -1.26
N ALA A 53 0.71 4.15 -0.91
CA ALA A 53 1.06 3.52 0.37
C ALA A 53 0.62 4.37 1.59
N PRO A 54 0.89 5.69 1.64
CA PRO A 54 0.36 6.55 2.70
C PRO A 54 -1.17 6.63 2.73
N ALA A 55 -1.82 6.61 1.57
CA ALA A 55 -3.27 6.64 1.48
C ALA A 55 -3.90 5.37 2.08
N ILE A 56 -3.34 4.20 1.76
CA ILE A 56 -3.78 2.91 2.33
C ILE A 56 -3.57 2.90 3.85
N ARG A 57 -2.41 3.34 4.32
CA ARG A 57 -2.13 3.46 5.75
C ARG A 57 -3.17 4.35 6.46
N SER A 58 -3.47 5.50 5.88
CA SER A 58 -4.46 6.43 6.42
C SER A 58 -5.87 5.84 6.42
N ALA A 59 -6.24 5.10 5.39
CA ALA A 59 -7.53 4.41 5.32
C ALA A 59 -7.67 3.33 6.41
N ILE A 60 -6.61 2.55 6.65
CA ILE A 60 -6.57 1.56 7.73
C ILE A 60 -6.71 2.25 9.08
N TYR A 61 -5.97 3.32 9.31
CA TYR A 61 -6.07 4.09 10.54
C TYR A 61 -7.46 4.66 10.76
N ASN A 62 -8.07 5.25 9.74
CA ASN A 62 -9.43 5.79 9.82
C ASN A 62 -10.48 4.72 10.12
N ALA A 63 -10.29 3.51 9.60
CA ALA A 63 -11.22 2.41 9.81
C ALA A 63 -11.08 1.74 11.19
N THR A 64 -9.86 1.70 11.74
CA THR A 64 -9.54 0.84 12.89
C THR A 64 -8.93 1.57 14.08
N GLY A 65 -8.42 2.77 13.90
CA GLY A 65 -7.62 3.49 14.89
C GLY A 65 -6.20 2.94 15.08
N VAL A 66 -5.81 1.92 14.30
CA VAL A 66 -4.50 1.27 14.42
C VAL A 66 -3.51 1.86 13.44
N SER A 67 -2.36 2.34 13.94
CA SER A 67 -1.27 2.87 13.12
C SER A 67 -0.35 1.75 12.65
N ILE A 68 -0.14 1.68 11.34
CA ILE A 68 0.82 0.75 10.72
C ILE A 68 1.97 1.56 10.17
N ASP A 69 3.17 1.35 10.70
CA ASP A 69 4.36 2.14 10.35
C ASP A 69 5.42 1.33 9.60
N THR A 70 5.03 0.17 9.07
CA THR A 70 5.88 -0.72 8.28
C THR A 70 5.29 -1.02 6.91
N THR A 71 6.15 -1.20 5.92
CA THR A 71 5.77 -1.64 4.57
C THR A 71 6.60 -2.86 4.18
N PRO A 72 6.04 -3.78 3.39
CA PRO A 72 4.68 -3.81 2.83
C PRO A 72 3.62 -4.11 3.89
N ILE A 73 2.42 -3.53 3.74
CA ILE A 73 1.28 -3.79 4.62
C ILE A 73 0.62 -5.11 4.19
N THR A 74 1.16 -6.21 4.68
CA THR A 74 0.64 -7.54 4.38
C THR A 74 -0.49 -7.94 5.33
N PRO A 75 -1.34 -8.92 4.96
CA PRO A 75 -2.36 -9.44 5.88
C PRO A 75 -1.80 -9.90 7.23
N HIS A 76 -0.60 -10.47 7.22
CA HIS A 76 0.07 -10.89 8.44
C HIS A 76 0.45 -9.73 9.37
N VAL A 77 0.94 -8.62 8.79
CA VAL A 77 1.25 -7.40 9.54
C VAL A 77 -0.03 -6.81 10.15
N LEU A 78 -1.11 -6.75 9.37
CA LEU A 78 -2.41 -6.28 9.85
C LEU A 78 -2.97 -7.14 10.98
N TYR A 79 -2.98 -8.45 10.81
CA TYR A 79 -3.47 -9.38 11.84
C TYR A 79 -2.75 -9.17 13.17
N ARG A 80 -1.41 -9.09 13.13
CA ARG A 80 -0.61 -8.88 14.34
C ARG A 80 -0.95 -7.54 15.00
N ALA A 81 -0.98 -6.46 14.22
CA ALA A 81 -1.28 -5.14 14.75
C ALA A 81 -2.70 -5.05 15.35
N PHE A 82 -3.69 -5.67 14.70
CA PHE A 82 -5.05 -5.70 15.20
C PHE A 82 -5.20 -6.56 16.47
N LYS A 83 -4.47 -7.65 16.54
CA LYS A 83 -4.42 -8.50 17.74
C LYS A 83 -3.78 -7.74 18.92
N GLU A 84 -2.67 -7.06 18.71
CA GLU A 84 -2.00 -6.23 19.71
C GLU A 84 -2.89 -5.07 20.18
N ALA A 85 -3.69 -4.51 19.28
CA ALA A 85 -4.67 -3.46 19.60
C ALA A 85 -5.97 -3.98 20.25
N GLY A 86 -6.12 -5.29 20.42
CA GLY A 86 -7.31 -5.90 21.01
C GLY A 86 -8.54 -5.91 20.11
N LEU A 87 -8.38 -5.71 18.81
CA LEU A 87 -9.48 -5.77 17.84
C LEU A 87 -9.80 -7.20 17.38
N ILE A 88 -8.86 -8.11 17.56
CA ILE A 88 -9.03 -9.53 17.24
C ILE A 88 -8.80 -10.32 18.52
N HIS A 89 -9.78 -11.15 18.87
CA HIS A 89 -9.68 -12.10 19.95
C HIS A 89 -9.57 -13.51 19.36
N ASP A 90 -8.68 -14.32 19.87
CA ASP A 90 -8.69 -15.74 19.54
C ASP A 90 -10.01 -16.31 20.08
N GLU A 91 -10.78 -16.98 19.22
CA GLU A 91 -11.86 -17.82 19.70
C GLU A 91 -11.21 -18.84 20.64
N LYS A 92 -11.62 -18.85 21.91
CA LYS A 92 -11.25 -19.93 22.79
C LYS A 92 -11.81 -21.18 22.14
N GLU A 93 -10.94 -22.12 21.78
CA GLU A 93 -11.37 -23.46 21.43
C GLU A 93 -12.37 -23.89 22.52
N GLY A 94 -13.62 -24.06 22.08
CA GLY A 94 -14.69 -24.37 23.00
C GLY A 94 -14.40 -25.72 23.70
N ASP A 95 -14.66 -25.73 24.98
CA ASP A 95 -14.70 -26.94 25.80
C ASP A 95 -15.62 -28.01 25.19
#